data_5d4928209d49b320dd4573b2c63fe1a4
#
_entry.id   5d4928209d49b320dd4573b2c63fe1a4
#
_cell.length_a   1.000
_cell.length_b   1.000
_cell.length_c   1.000
_cell.angle_alpha   90.00
_cell.angle_beta   90.00
_cell.angle_gamma   90.00
#
_symmetry.space_group_name_H-M   'P 1'
#
loop_
_entity.id
_entity.type
_entity.pdbx_description
1 polymer ?
#
loop_
_entity_poly.entity_id
_entity_poly.type
_entity_poly.pdbx_seq_one_letter_code
_entity_poly.pdbx_strand_id
1 'polypeptide(L)'
;MSAVCRLWSRRAAPVSVAGARSFCLGLVRMNRASNDRSATGGSASPVNLTYDVFDGKGEKTPLVFLHGLFGCKSNFHSIAKSLVQRTGRKVLTVDARNHGNSPHSPILTYEAMTNDLQHLLSQLRIGKCVLIGHSMGGKVAMTTALLQPNIVERLVVVDISPAHTSVHTNFHTYIRALKEVKVTGNLPRSTARRLAEDQLRKHIKEHTVRQFLLTNLVEQNGDYAWRVNLEAISNHMEDILNFPEFNQCYNGPTLFLGGNNSDYITSEDYPEIQRLFPNADIQYIPDASHWIHADKPLDFISSIITFLQS
;
A
#
# COMPACT_ATOMS: atom_id res chain seq x y z
N MET A 1 -45.27 19.81 -18.03
CA MET A 1 -45.85 18.49 -18.27
C MET A 1 -44.79 17.50 -17.93
N SER A 2 -44.92 16.98 -16.76
CA SER A 2 -45.33 15.66 -16.35
C SER A 2 -44.12 14.74 -16.34
N ALA A 3 -43.53 14.55 -15.18
CA ALA A 3 -43.76 13.45 -14.23
C ALA A 3 -43.12 12.13 -14.75
N VAL A 4 -42.06 11.70 -14.13
CA VAL A 4 -41.93 10.47 -13.35
C VAL A 4 -40.53 10.46 -12.72
N CYS A 5 -40.49 10.78 -11.46
CA CYS A 5 -39.31 10.53 -10.62
C CYS A 5 -39.84 10.24 -9.22
N ARG A 6 -39.93 8.98 -8.87
CA ARG A 6 -39.97 8.50 -7.48
C ARG A 6 -39.82 6.98 -7.45
N LEU A 7 -39.05 6.58 -6.46
CA LEU A 7 -38.82 5.23 -5.93
C LEU A 7 -37.42 4.71 -6.33
N TRP A 8 -36.47 4.87 -5.39
CA TRP A 8 -36.12 3.84 -4.42
C TRP A 8 -35.15 4.40 -3.38
N SER A 9 -35.69 4.92 -2.27
CA SER A 9 -34.95 5.05 -1.04
C SER A 9 -35.28 3.80 -0.20
N ARG A 10 -34.39 2.85 -0.12
CA ARG A 10 -34.38 1.87 0.97
C ARG A 10 -33.16 2.14 1.84
N ARG A 11 -33.43 2.80 2.96
CA ARG A 11 -32.54 2.85 4.11
C ARG A 11 -32.35 1.41 4.60
N ALA A 12 -31.13 0.91 4.56
CA ALA A 12 -30.75 -0.23 5.39
C ALA A 12 -30.63 0.28 6.82
N ALA A 13 -31.42 -0.27 7.71
CA ALA A 13 -31.36 -0.02 9.13
C ALA A 13 -30.08 -0.64 9.71
N PRO A 14 -29.44 -0.02 10.70
CA PRO A 14 -28.30 -0.61 11.36
C PRO A 14 -28.76 -1.83 12.18
N VAL A 15 -28.16 -2.98 11.92
CA VAL A 15 -28.32 -4.17 12.76
C VAL A 15 -27.49 -3.94 14.02
N SER A 16 -28.19 -3.63 15.11
CA SER A 16 -27.62 -3.61 16.46
C SER A 16 -27.36 -5.05 16.88
N VAL A 17 -26.09 -5.45 16.94
CA VAL A 17 -25.68 -6.69 17.64
C VAL A 17 -25.23 -6.28 19.03
N ALA A 18 -26.08 -6.56 19.99
CA ALA A 18 -25.79 -6.42 21.42
C ALA A 18 -24.80 -7.51 21.85
N GLY A 19 -23.69 -7.08 22.48
CA GLY A 19 -23.03 -7.69 23.60
C GLY A 19 -22.49 -9.10 23.48
N ALA A 20 -21.19 -9.19 23.19
CA ALA A 20 -20.35 -10.23 23.78
C ALA A 20 -18.96 -9.64 24.12
N ARG A 21 -18.80 -9.21 25.36
CA ARG A 21 -17.47 -8.93 25.92
C ARG A 21 -16.79 -10.27 26.16
N SER A 22 -15.85 -10.64 25.30
CA SER A 22 -14.93 -11.75 25.54
C SER A 22 -13.61 -11.18 26.02
N PHE A 23 -13.32 -11.38 27.31
CA PHE A 23 -12.00 -11.18 27.89
C PHE A 23 -11.06 -12.24 27.37
N CYS A 24 -10.06 -11.89 26.57
CA CYS A 24 -8.93 -12.74 26.26
C CYS A 24 -7.89 -12.64 27.38
N LEU A 25 -7.98 -13.52 28.38
CA LEU A 25 -6.90 -13.88 29.28
C LEU A 25 -6.17 -15.07 28.67
N GLY A 26 -5.10 -14.81 27.94
CA GLY A 26 -4.24 -15.83 27.35
C GLY A 26 -3.19 -16.30 28.35
N LEU A 27 -3.39 -17.51 28.93
CA LEU A 27 -2.34 -18.26 29.62
C LEU A 27 -1.33 -18.80 28.60
N VAL A 28 -0.09 -18.35 28.74
CA VAL A 28 1.07 -18.91 28.04
C VAL A 28 1.31 -20.33 28.57
N ARG A 29 1.06 -21.35 27.76
CA ARG A 29 1.59 -22.69 27.93
C ARG A 29 2.66 -22.94 26.88
N MET A 30 3.91 -22.93 27.31
CA MET A 30 5.03 -23.46 26.53
C MET A 30 4.86 -24.99 26.37
N ASN A 31 4.67 -25.44 25.15
CA ASN A 31 4.95 -26.83 24.80
C ASN A 31 6.14 -26.85 23.82
N ARG A 32 7.29 -27.37 24.33
CA ARG A 32 8.42 -27.76 23.50
C ARG A 32 8.02 -29.00 22.71
N ALA A 33 8.06 -28.89 21.39
CA ALA A 33 8.28 -30.03 20.52
C ALA A 33 9.35 -29.60 19.51
N SER A 34 10.49 -30.25 19.66
CA SER A 34 11.66 -30.17 18.80
C SER A 34 11.32 -30.65 17.39
N ASN A 35 11.53 -29.81 16.38
CA ASN A 35 11.92 -30.26 15.07
C ASN A 35 12.89 -29.24 14.46
N ASP A 36 14.16 -29.66 14.46
CA ASP A 36 15.27 -29.00 13.80
C ASP A 36 14.97 -28.82 12.31
N ARG A 37 14.72 -27.58 11.90
CA ARG A 37 15.13 -27.05 10.61
C ARG A 37 15.77 -25.69 10.87
N SER A 38 17.09 -25.70 10.90
CA SER A 38 17.90 -24.48 10.94
C SER A 38 17.67 -23.67 9.65
N ALA A 39 16.66 -22.82 9.67
CA ALA A 39 16.58 -21.69 8.78
C ALA A 39 17.20 -20.52 9.55
N THR A 40 18.43 -20.16 9.22
CA THR A 40 19.07 -18.91 9.63
C THR A 40 18.31 -17.73 9.01
N GLY A 41 17.18 -17.39 9.61
CA GLY A 41 16.44 -16.17 9.34
C GLY A 41 17.17 -14.97 9.94
N GLY A 42 18.27 -14.54 9.32
CA GLY A 42 18.87 -13.26 9.63
C GLY A 42 17.86 -12.17 9.30
N SER A 43 17.36 -11.43 10.30
CA SER A 43 16.55 -10.24 10.08
C SER A 43 17.30 -9.33 9.11
N ALA A 44 16.70 -9.06 7.94
CA ALA A 44 17.32 -8.20 6.95
C ALA A 44 17.54 -6.81 7.58
N SER A 45 18.78 -6.31 7.51
CA SER A 45 19.11 -4.98 8.02
C SER A 45 18.22 -3.94 7.35
N PRO A 46 17.70 -2.94 8.11
CA PRO A 46 16.90 -1.87 7.54
C PRO A 46 17.71 -1.04 6.55
N VAL A 47 17.06 -0.57 5.50
CA VAL A 47 17.64 0.40 4.55
C VAL A 47 17.15 1.80 4.85
N ASN A 48 17.97 2.81 4.52
CA ASN A 48 17.58 4.21 4.67
C ASN A 48 16.60 4.60 3.55
N LEU A 49 15.32 4.65 3.87
CA LEU A 49 14.28 5.01 2.91
C LEU A 49 14.36 6.48 2.50
N THR A 50 14.10 6.77 1.24
CA THR A 50 13.91 8.13 0.75
C THR A 50 12.45 8.56 0.94
N TYR A 51 12.26 9.82 1.26
CA TYR A 51 10.94 10.37 1.54
C TYR A 51 10.87 11.86 1.16
N ASP A 52 9.65 12.36 1.00
CA ASP A 52 9.38 13.79 0.89
C ASP A 52 8.46 14.21 2.04
N VAL A 53 8.71 15.42 2.57
CA VAL A 53 7.95 16.01 3.67
C VAL A 53 7.14 17.19 3.15
N PHE A 54 5.88 17.21 3.49
CA PHE A 54 4.96 18.33 3.27
C PHE A 54 4.57 18.87 4.66
N ASP A 55 5.17 19.98 5.05
CA ASP A 55 4.99 20.52 6.38
C ASP A 55 3.60 21.14 6.59
N GLY A 56 2.96 20.73 7.66
CA GLY A 56 1.73 21.32 8.17
C GLY A 56 2.01 22.29 9.32
N LYS A 57 1.02 23.12 9.64
CA LYS A 57 1.11 24.12 10.72
C LYS A 57 0.68 23.59 12.10
N GLY A 58 0.18 22.35 12.16
CA GLY A 58 -0.36 21.75 13.38
C GLY A 58 0.58 20.76 14.03
N GLU A 59 0.41 20.55 15.35
CA GLU A 59 1.14 19.54 16.15
C GLU A 59 0.50 18.14 16.08
N LYS A 60 -0.53 17.95 15.25
CA LYS A 60 -1.24 16.67 15.10
C LYS A 60 -0.33 15.60 14.52
N THR A 61 -0.60 14.37 14.89
CA THR A 61 0.08 13.17 14.37
C THR A 61 0.22 13.20 12.85
N PRO A 62 1.45 12.99 12.30
CA PRO A 62 1.69 13.08 10.88
C PRO A 62 1.04 11.93 10.12
N LEU A 63 0.74 12.17 8.84
CA LEU A 63 0.29 11.16 7.89
C LEU A 63 1.49 10.59 7.14
N VAL A 64 1.58 9.27 7.00
CA VAL A 64 2.66 8.60 6.27
C VAL A 64 2.07 7.73 5.17
N PHE A 65 2.42 8.05 3.92
CA PHE A 65 1.93 7.37 2.72
C PHE A 65 2.93 6.33 2.21
N LEU A 66 2.44 5.13 1.96
CA LEU A 66 3.17 3.99 1.42
C LEU A 66 2.55 3.57 0.08
N HIS A 67 3.35 3.58 -0.98
CA HIS A 67 2.91 3.26 -2.33
C HIS A 67 2.84 1.75 -2.61
N GLY A 68 2.14 1.37 -3.69
CA GLY A 68 2.05 0.01 -4.19
C GLY A 68 3.25 -0.42 -5.03
N LEU A 69 3.25 -1.70 -5.43
CA LEU A 69 4.28 -2.29 -6.29
C LEU A 69 4.47 -1.45 -7.57
N PHE A 70 5.71 -1.24 -8.00
CA PHE A 70 6.13 -0.35 -9.09
C PHE A 70 5.81 1.13 -8.90
N GLY A 71 5.26 1.52 -7.75
CA GLY A 71 5.00 2.92 -7.40
C GLY A 71 6.23 3.64 -6.87
N CYS A 72 6.00 4.89 -6.44
CA CYS A 72 6.98 5.70 -5.73
C CYS A 72 6.27 6.80 -4.93
N LYS A 73 7.01 7.46 -4.05
CA LYS A 73 6.50 8.54 -3.18
C LYS A 73 5.76 9.64 -3.92
N SER A 74 6.16 9.95 -5.15
CA SER A 74 5.54 11.03 -5.95
C SER A 74 4.11 10.71 -6.39
N ASN A 75 3.66 9.45 -6.32
CA ASN A 75 2.29 9.08 -6.62
C ASN A 75 1.26 9.81 -5.72
N PHE A 76 1.69 10.20 -4.52
CA PHE A 76 0.84 10.87 -3.54
C PHE A 76 1.10 12.37 -3.36
N HIS A 77 1.98 13.00 -4.15
CA HIS A 77 2.36 14.40 -3.93
C HIS A 77 1.19 15.39 -3.98
N SER A 78 0.28 15.24 -4.95
CA SER A 78 -0.91 16.09 -5.05
C SER A 78 -1.88 15.87 -3.88
N ILE A 79 -2.06 14.62 -3.48
CA ILE A 79 -2.87 14.22 -2.32
C ILE A 79 -2.26 14.79 -1.03
N ALA A 80 -0.95 14.63 -0.85
CA ALA A 80 -0.22 15.15 0.31
C ALA A 80 -0.40 16.66 0.46
N LYS A 81 -0.19 17.44 -0.60
CA LYS A 81 -0.40 18.89 -0.60
C LYS A 81 -1.82 19.27 -0.21
N SER A 82 -2.82 18.57 -0.76
CA SER A 82 -4.23 18.83 -0.43
C SER A 82 -4.55 18.50 1.04
N LEU A 83 -4.03 17.38 1.56
CA LEU A 83 -4.25 16.99 2.96
C LEU A 83 -3.57 17.96 3.93
N VAL A 84 -2.35 18.42 3.65
CA VAL A 84 -1.69 19.47 4.43
C VAL A 84 -2.58 20.72 4.52
N GLN A 85 -3.06 21.20 3.38
CA GLN A 85 -3.90 22.40 3.31
C GLN A 85 -5.22 22.25 4.09
N ARG A 86 -5.85 21.07 4.02
CA ARG A 86 -7.17 20.81 4.61
C ARG A 86 -7.11 20.41 6.07
N THR A 87 -6.04 19.75 6.52
CA THR A 87 -5.95 19.17 7.88
C THR A 87 -4.94 19.88 8.77
N GLY A 88 -4.00 20.62 8.20
CA GLY A 88 -2.86 21.21 8.91
C GLY A 88 -1.83 20.18 9.37
N ARG A 89 -2.03 18.87 9.08
CA ARG A 89 -1.11 17.79 9.48
C ARG A 89 0.10 17.77 8.56
N LYS A 90 1.26 17.44 9.12
CA LYS A 90 2.44 17.06 8.35
C LYS A 90 2.16 15.78 7.58
N VAL A 91 2.61 15.70 6.32
CA VAL A 91 2.48 14.50 5.47
C VAL A 91 3.85 14.08 4.98
N LEU A 92 4.13 12.78 5.12
CA LEU A 92 5.30 12.13 4.54
C LEU A 92 4.85 11.20 3.42
N THR A 93 5.56 11.20 2.30
CA THR A 93 5.44 10.20 1.25
C THR A 93 6.77 9.47 1.12
N VAL A 94 6.76 8.14 1.10
CA VAL A 94 7.94 7.31 1.29
C VAL A 94 8.14 6.38 0.10
N ASP A 95 9.37 6.26 -0.40
CA ASP A 95 9.75 5.20 -1.34
C ASP A 95 10.10 3.93 -0.56
N ALA A 96 9.45 2.82 -0.85
CA ALA A 96 9.80 1.52 -0.30
C ALA A 96 11.19 1.05 -0.79
N ARG A 97 11.85 0.13 -0.06
CA ARG A 97 13.06 -0.53 -0.58
C ARG A 97 12.80 -1.07 -1.99
N ASN A 98 13.82 -1.08 -2.83
CA ASN A 98 13.74 -1.54 -4.22
C ASN A 98 12.88 -0.67 -5.16
N HIS A 99 12.35 0.46 -4.68
CA HIS A 99 11.51 1.38 -5.44
C HIS A 99 12.00 2.84 -5.32
N GLY A 100 11.58 3.65 -6.27
CA GLY A 100 11.86 5.08 -6.25
C GLY A 100 13.35 5.37 -6.16
N ASN A 101 13.74 6.19 -5.20
CA ASN A 101 15.11 6.53 -4.90
C ASN A 101 15.66 5.82 -3.65
N SER A 102 14.87 4.92 -3.06
CA SER A 102 15.32 4.12 -1.92
C SER A 102 16.33 3.05 -2.34
N PRO A 103 17.22 2.63 -1.42
CA PRO A 103 18.24 1.64 -1.73
C PRO A 103 17.67 0.32 -2.22
N HIS A 104 18.41 -0.34 -3.09
CA HIS A 104 18.13 -1.71 -3.50
C HIS A 104 18.63 -2.70 -2.44
N SER A 105 17.88 -3.78 -2.27
CA SER A 105 18.18 -4.91 -1.39
C SER A 105 17.76 -6.21 -2.09
N PRO A 106 18.46 -7.32 -1.89
CA PRO A 106 17.99 -8.60 -2.42
C PRO A 106 16.73 -9.11 -1.73
N ILE A 107 16.39 -8.58 -0.54
CA ILE A 107 15.22 -8.97 0.26
C ILE A 107 14.07 -7.99 0.05
N LEU A 108 12.85 -8.53 -0.16
CA LEU A 108 11.63 -7.74 -0.29
C LEU A 108 10.46 -8.50 0.37
N THR A 109 10.43 -8.48 1.71
CA THR A 109 9.35 -9.04 2.52
C THR A 109 8.66 -7.96 3.32
N TYR A 110 7.44 -8.22 3.81
CA TYR A 110 6.67 -7.23 4.60
C TYR A 110 7.33 -6.91 5.93
N GLU A 111 7.99 -7.88 6.56
CA GLU A 111 8.75 -7.67 7.79
C GLU A 111 9.97 -6.76 7.54
N ALA A 112 10.69 -6.98 6.44
CA ALA A 112 11.82 -6.14 6.08
C ALA A 112 11.39 -4.70 5.78
N MET A 113 10.28 -4.50 5.04
CA MET A 113 9.72 -3.18 4.75
C MET A 113 9.18 -2.50 6.02
N THR A 114 8.59 -3.25 6.96
CA THR A 114 8.18 -2.74 8.28
C THR A 114 9.38 -2.26 9.08
N ASN A 115 10.48 -3.02 9.09
CA ASN A 115 11.72 -2.62 9.77
C ASN A 115 12.32 -1.33 9.18
N ASP A 116 12.27 -1.18 7.85
CA ASP A 116 12.70 0.06 7.19
C ASP A 116 11.85 1.25 7.64
N LEU A 117 10.53 1.08 7.66
CA LEU A 117 9.61 2.14 8.07
C LEU A 117 9.85 2.53 9.53
N GLN A 118 10.00 1.55 10.43
CA GLN A 118 10.30 1.80 11.83
C GLN A 118 11.62 2.56 12.00
N HIS A 119 12.64 2.16 11.23
CA HIS A 119 13.93 2.84 11.23
C HIS A 119 13.80 4.31 10.78
N LEU A 120 13.08 4.57 9.69
CA LEU A 120 12.79 5.92 9.21
C LEU A 120 12.05 6.76 10.27
N LEU A 121 10.98 6.24 10.85
CA LEU A 121 10.20 6.95 11.87
C LEU A 121 11.05 7.29 13.10
N SER A 122 11.92 6.37 13.52
CA SER A 122 12.87 6.58 14.62
C SER A 122 13.88 7.70 14.28
N GLN A 123 14.48 7.68 13.09
CA GLN A 123 15.39 8.73 12.64
C GLN A 123 14.73 10.12 12.64
N LEU A 124 13.46 10.18 12.23
CA LEU A 124 12.67 11.42 12.21
C LEU A 124 12.06 11.79 13.56
N ARG A 125 12.28 10.99 14.61
CA ARG A 125 11.70 11.14 15.95
C ARG A 125 10.16 11.22 15.93
N ILE A 126 9.56 10.46 15.01
CA ILE A 126 8.11 10.30 14.90
C ILE A 126 7.71 9.10 15.77
N GLY A 127 7.21 9.37 16.98
CA GLY A 127 6.79 8.32 17.92
C GLY A 127 5.45 7.68 17.56
N LYS A 128 4.61 8.39 16.79
CA LYS A 128 3.29 7.91 16.34
C LYS A 128 2.89 8.55 15.03
N CYS A 129 2.22 7.79 14.15
CA CYS A 129 1.74 8.29 12.86
C CYS A 129 0.41 7.66 12.46
N VAL A 130 -0.26 8.27 11.50
CA VAL A 130 -1.35 7.64 10.74
C VAL A 130 -0.74 7.02 9.50
N LEU A 131 -0.86 5.70 9.36
CA LEU A 131 -0.37 4.98 8.18
C LEU A 131 -1.45 4.91 7.10
N ILE A 132 -1.09 5.24 5.88
CA ILE A 132 -1.96 5.18 4.71
C ILE A 132 -1.20 4.42 3.63
N GLY A 133 -1.61 3.19 3.36
CA GLY A 133 -0.89 2.32 2.43
C GLY A 133 -1.78 1.83 1.29
N HIS A 134 -1.29 1.92 0.06
CA HIS A 134 -1.96 1.40 -1.13
C HIS A 134 -1.36 0.08 -1.57
N SER A 135 -2.18 -0.93 -1.81
CA SER A 135 -1.77 -2.22 -2.36
C SER A 135 -0.62 -2.85 -1.53
N MET A 136 0.55 -3.13 -2.10
CA MET A 136 1.75 -3.57 -1.35
C MET A 136 2.02 -2.67 -0.13
N GLY A 137 1.95 -1.34 -0.28
CA GLY A 137 2.10 -0.41 0.84
C GLY A 137 1.01 -0.56 1.90
N GLY A 138 -0.21 -1.00 1.50
CA GLY A 138 -1.29 -1.37 2.42
C GLY A 138 -0.94 -2.60 3.26
N LYS A 139 -0.35 -3.62 2.66
CA LYS A 139 0.15 -4.79 3.39
C LYS A 139 1.31 -4.44 4.33
N VAL A 140 2.23 -3.53 3.92
CA VAL A 140 3.26 -2.99 4.83
C VAL A 140 2.60 -2.25 6.01
N ALA A 141 1.61 -1.41 5.76
CA ALA A 141 0.91 -0.66 6.81
C ALA A 141 0.19 -1.59 7.79
N MET A 142 -0.50 -2.61 7.28
CA MET A 142 -1.15 -3.65 8.10
C MET A 142 -0.14 -4.44 8.93
N THR A 143 0.94 -4.92 8.33
CA THR A 143 2.02 -5.64 9.02
C THR A 143 2.63 -4.76 10.12
N THR A 144 2.87 -3.48 9.83
CA THR A 144 3.39 -2.52 10.82
C THR A 144 2.42 -2.35 12.00
N ALA A 145 1.12 -2.18 11.73
CA ALA A 145 0.11 -2.02 12.77
C ALA A 145 -0.01 -3.27 13.66
N LEU A 146 0.13 -4.47 13.08
CA LEU A 146 0.09 -5.73 13.81
C LEU A 146 1.35 -5.97 14.65
N LEU A 147 2.53 -5.66 14.11
CA LEU A 147 3.81 -5.85 14.83
C LEU A 147 4.13 -4.72 15.80
N GLN A 148 3.73 -3.48 15.49
CA GLN A 148 4.11 -2.25 16.19
C GLN A 148 2.89 -1.36 16.46
N PRO A 149 1.84 -1.86 17.16
CA PRO A 149 0.57 -1.11 17.30
C PRO A 149 0.75 0.25 17.99
N ASN A 150 1.77 0.40 18.82
CA ASN A 150 2.02 1.63 19.57
C ASN A 150 2.45 2.82 18.70
N ILE A 151 3.04 2.58 17.53
CA ILE A 151 3.47 3.64 16.61
C ILE A 151 2.39 4.04 15.59
N VAL A 152 1.27 3.30 15.54
CA VAL A 152 0.16 3.55 14.61
C VAL A 152 -1.03 4.14 15.39
N GLU A 153 -1.41 5.37 15.08
CA GLU A 153 -2.59 6.02 15.66
C GLU A 153 -3.86 5.58 14.97
N ARG A 154 -3.84 5.57 13.63
CA ARG A 154 -4.92 5.14 12.76
C ARG A 154 -4.33 4.47 11.54
N LEU A 155 -5.05 3.53 10.95
CA LEU A 155 -4.64 2.79 9.76
C LEU A 155 -5.64 3.01 8.63
N VAL A 156 -5.14 3.37 7.44
CA VAL A 156 -5.93 3.40 6.20
C VAL A 156 -5.29 2.43 5.20
N VAL A 157 -6.04 1.42 4.84
CA VAL A 157 -5.64 0.38 3.87
C VAL A 157 -6.38 0.63 2.57
N VAL A 158 -5.63 0.93 1.51
CA VAL A 158 -6.20 1.32 0.22
C VAL A 158 -6.11 0.17 -0.76
N ASP A 159 -7.26 -0.37 -1.07
CA ASP A 159 -7.55 -1.38 -2.09
C ASP A 159 -6.67 -2.63 -2.03
N ILE A 160 -6.59 -3.22 -0.85
CA ILE A 160 -5.93 -4.51 -0.59
C ILE A 160 -6.49 -5.13 0.68
N SER A 161 -6.50 -6.46 0.76
CA SER A 161 -6.89 -7.23 1.94
C SER A 161 -5.70 -7.89 2.64
N PRO A 162 -5.83 -8.32 3.91
CA PRO A 162 -4.82 -9.09 4.63
C PRO A 162 -4.88 -10.58 4.25
N ALA A 163 -4.89 -10.87 2.97
CA ALA A 163 -4.99 -12.20 2.42
C ALA A 163 -4.05 -12.37 1.22
N HIS A 164 -3.97 -13.59 0.71
CA HIS A 164 -3.30 -13.84 -0.56
C HIS A 164 -4.02 -13.07 -1.68
N THR A 165 -3.27 -12.31 -2.45
CA THR A 165 -3.79 -11.57 -3.61
C THR A 165 -4.02 -12.55 -4.77
N SER A 166 -5.25 -13.03 -4.90
CA SER A 166 -5.66 -14.00 -5.94
C SER A 166 -6.15 -13.35 -7.23
N VAL A 167 -6.26 -12.02 -7.25
CA VAL A 167 -6.66 -11.27 -8.45
C VAL A 167 -5.75 -11.66 -9.60
N HIS A 168 -6.29 -11.84 -10.80
CA HIS A 168 -5.55 -12.17 -12.03
C HIS A 168 -4.50 -11.09 -12.36
N THR A 169 -3.48 -10.99 -11.50
CA THR A 169 -2.40 -10.04 -11.66
C THR A 169 -1.37 -10.61 -12.61
N ASN A 170 -1.18 -9.92 -13.71
CA ASN A 170 -0.15 -10.29 -14.67
C ASN A 170 1.26 -9.84 -14.25
N PHE A 171 1.55 -9.79 -12.92
CA PHE A 171 2.82 -9.26 -12.42
C PHE A 171 4.04 -10.00 -12.99
N HIS A 172 4.00 -11.32 -13.07
CA HIS A 172 5.07 -12.10 -13.71
C HIS A 172 5.26 -11.69 -15.18
N THR A 173 4.17 -11.45 -15.91
CA THR A 173 4.22 -10.97 -17.28
C THR A 173 4.78 -9.56 -17.37
N TYR A 174 4.41 -8.68 -16.43
CA TYR A 174 4.94 -7.31 -16.36
C TYR A 174 6.45 -7.32 -16.09
N ILE A 175 6.92 -8.10 -15.12
CA ILE A 175 8.34 -8.21 -14.80
C ILE A 175 9.12 -8.74 -16.00
N ARG A 176 8.64 -9.79 -16.64
CA ARG A 176 9.28 -10.34 -17.83
C ARG A 176 9.34 -9.30 -18.95
N ALA A 177 8.23 -8.63 -19.24
CA ALA A 177 8.18 -7.57 -20.24
C ALA A 177 9.15 -6.43 -19.93
N LEU A 178 9.24 -6.00 -18.67
CA LEU A 178 10.18 -4.97 -18.23
C LEU A 178 11.64 -5.42 -18.42
N LYS A 179 11.98 -6.67 -18.07
CA LYS A 179 13.34 -7.24 -18.27
C LYS A 179 13.74 -7.36 -19.73
N GLU A 180 12.79 -7.54 -20.65
CA GLU A 180 13.02 -7.65 -22.09
C GLU A 180 13.21 -6.29 -22.79
N VAL A 181 12.75 -5.18 -22.17
CA VAL A 181 12.90 -3.83 -22.74
C VAL A 181 14.37 -3.45 -22.88
N LYS A 182 14.76 -3.08 -24.09
CA LYS A 182 16.12 -2.57 -24.40
C LYS A 182 16.01 -1.18 -25.01
N VAL A 183 16.49 -0.20 -24.30
CA VAL A 183 16.64 1.18 -24.76
C VAL A 183 18.07 1.60 -24.50
N THR A 184 18.86 1.63 -25.56
CA THR A 184 20.30 1.93 -25.49
C THR A 184 20.62 3.21 -26.26
N GLY A 185 21.70 3.86 -25.85
CA GLY A 185 22.22 5.07 -26.46
C GLY A 185 21.67 6.35 -25.85
N ASN A 186 22.38 7.43 -26.10
CA ASN A 186 22.04 8.77 -25.62
C ASN A 186 20.83 9.35 -26.37
N LEU A 187 19.64 8.85 -26.08
CA LEU A 187 18.39 9.24 -26.70
C LEU A 187 17.68 10.31 -25.85
N PRO A 188 16.95 11.24 -26.50
CA PRO A 188 16.03 12.09 -25.76
C PRO A 188 15.00 11.25 -24.97
N ARG A 189 14.66 11.67 -23.75
CA ARG A 189 13.76 10.96 -22.84
C ARG A 189 12.41 10.57 -23.49
N SER A 190 11.86 11.46 -24.31
CA SER A 190 10.61 11.19 -25.03
C SER A 190 10.75 10.03 -26.02
N THR A 191 11.87 9.97 -26.74
CA THR A 191 12.18 8.89 -27.67
C THR A 191 12.39 7.58 -26.93
N ALA A 192 13.17 7.58 -25.85
CA ALA A 192 13.41 6.41 -25.02
C ALA A 192 12.09 5.82 -24.46
N ARG A 193 11.22 6.68 -23.93
CA ARG A 193 9.90 6.27 -23.41
C ARG A 193 9.02 5.67 -24.51
N ARG A 194 9.00 6.26 -25.70
CA ARG A 194 8.23 5.73 -26.83
C ARG A 194 8.74 4.35 -27.26
N LEU A 195 10.05 4.18 -27.37
CA LEU A 195 10.65 2.88 -27.74
C LEU A 195 10.36 1.80 -26.67
N ALA A 196 10.44 2.16 -25.39
CA ALA A 196 10.09 1.24 -24.31
C ALA A 196 8.59 0.89 -24.34
N GLU A 197 7.71 1.87 -24.55
CA GLU A 197 6.27 1.64 -24.66
C GLU A 197 5.92 0.70 -25.82
N ASP A 198 6.53 0.89 -27.00
CA ASP A 198 6.31 0.04 -28.17
C ASP A 198 6.73 -1.42 -27.89
N GLN A 199 7.78 -1.64 -27.10
CA GLN A 199 8.19 -2.97 -26.67
C GLN A 199 7.22 -3.56 -25.64
N LEU A 200 6.80 -2.79 -24.62
CA LEU A 200 5.86 -3.23 -23.59
C LEU A 200 4.48 -3.58 -24.17
N ARG A 201 4.03 -2.87 -25.22
CA ARG A 201 2.72 -3.09 -25.87
C ARG A 201 2.52 -4.52 -26.39
N LYS A 202 3.60 -5.23 -26.67
CA LYS A 202 3.56 -6.64 -27.12
C LYS A 202 3.00 -7.57 -26.04
N HIS A 203 3.27 -7.26 -24.79
CA HIS A 203 2.95 -8.10 -23.63
C HIS A 203 1.86 -7.50 -22.72
N ILE A 204 1.76 -6.18 -22.64
CA ILE A 204 0.86 -5.45 -21.75
C ILE A 204 -0.12 -4.65 -22.62
N LYS A 205 -1.39 -5.03 -22.60
CA LYS A 205 -2.42 -4.43 -23.47
C LYS A 205 -2.92 -3.09 -22.93
N GLU A 206 -3.03 -2.97 -21.62
CA GLU A 206 -3.59 -1.81 -20.93
C GLU A 206 -2.63 -0.62 -21.02
N HIS A 207 -3.06 0.43 -21.70
CA HIS A 207 -2.25 1.65 -21.88
C HIS A 207 -1.88 2.31 -20.54
N THR A 208 -2.85 2.39 -19.62
CA THR A 208 -2.66 2.99 -18.29
C THR A 208 -1.59 2.27 -17.47
N VAL A 209 -1.56 0.92 -17.54
CA VAL A 209 -0.53 0.10 -16.88
C VAL A 209 0.84 0.39 -17.50
N ARG A 210 0.96 0.42 -18.84
CA ARG A 210 2.23 0.75 -19.50
C ARG A 210 2.75 2.13 -19.08
N GLN A 211 1.86 3.16 -19.07
CA GLN A 211 2.26 4.51 -18.67
C GLN A 211 2.71 4.55 -17.20
N PHE A 212 2.04 3.81 -16.32
CA PHE A 212 2.45 3.68 -14.93
C PHE A 212 3.83 3.02 -14.79
N LEU A 213 4.06 1.88 -15.43
CA LEU A 213 5.35 1.19 -15.41
C LEU A 213 6.48 2.04 -15.97
N LEU A 214 6.23 2.79 -17.06
CA LEU A 214 7.19 3.71 -17.68
C LEU A 214 7.60 4.88 -16.80
N THR A 215 6.91 5.16 -15.69
CA THR A 215 7.38 6.14 -14.69
C THR A 215 8.68 5.70 -14.04
N ASN A 216 9.00 4.41 -14.09
CA ASN A 216 10.24 3.83 -13.55
C ASN A 216 11.39 3.80 -14.55
N LEU A 217 11.18 4.17 -15.82
CA LEU A 217 12.25 4.27 -16.81
C LEU A 217 13.02 5.57 -16.58
N VAL A 218 14.27 5.45 -16.17
CA VAL A 218 15.14 6.58 -15.84
C VAL A 218 16.44 6.53 -16.64
N GLU A 219 16.99 7.70 -16.91
CA GLU A 219 18.33 7.84 -17.48
C GLU A 219 19.37 7.58 -16.39
N GLN A 220 20.34 6.73 -16.69
CA GLN A 220 21.44 6.39 -15.81
C GLN A 220 22.71 6.22 -16.64
N ASN A 221 23.70 7.09 -16.41
CA ASN A 221 25.01 7.05 -17.10
C ASN A 221 24.94 7.08 -18.65
N GLY A 222 23.96 7.81 -19.21
CA GLY A 222 23.76 7.92 -20.66
C GLY A 222 22.92 6.80 -21.30
N ASP A 223 22.50 5.82 -20.53
CA ASP A 223 21.57 4.77 -20.94
C ASP A 223 20.25 4.85 -20.13
N TYR A 224 19.28 4.02 -20.50
CA TYR A 224 17.99 3.93 -19.78
C TYR A 224 17.90 2.62 -19.01
N ALA A 225 17.51 2.73 -17.74
CA ALA A 225 17.34 1.59 -16.84
C ALA A 225 16.03 1.70 -16.06
N TRP A 226 15.57 0.57 -15.52
CA TRP A 226 14.47 0.56 -14.59
C TRP A 226 14.94 0.93 -13.19
N ARG A 227 14.29 1.93 -12.58
CA ARG A 227 14.60 2.40 -11.23
C ARG A 227 14.26 1.36 -10.17
N VAL A 228 13.26 0.53 -10.41
CA VAL A 228 12.87 -0.56 -9.53
C VAL A 228 13.82 -1.76 -9.65
N ASN A 229 14.06 -2.45 -8.55
CA ASN A 229 14.87 -3.68 -8.53
C ASN A 229 14.05 -4.88 -9.01
N LEU A 230 14.02 -5.11 -10.32
CA LEU A 230 13.23 -6.17 -10.95
C LEU A 230 13.64 -7.58 -10.46
N GLU A 231 14.91 -7.80 -10.11
CA GLU A 231 15.38 -9.09 -9.62
C GLU A 231 14.81 -9.38 -8.22
N ALA A 232 14.94 -8.44 -7.29
CA ALA A 232 14.37 -8.61 -5.95
C ALA A 232 12.84 -8.78 -6.01
N ILE A 233 12.14 -7.96 -6.82
CA ILE A 233 10.70 -8.08 -7.01
C ILE A 233 10.33 -9.46 -7.57
N SER A 234 11.06 -9.94 -8.59
CA SER A 234 10.83 -11.24 -9.20
C SER A 234 11.02 -12.39 -8.20
N ASN A 235 12.09 -12.33 -7.41
CA ASN A 235 12.46 -13.39 -6.46
C ASN A 235 11.50 -13.45 -5.26
N HIS A 236 10.87 -12.33 -4.90
CA HIS A 236 9.96 -12.20 -3.76
C HIS A 236 8.49 -12.02 -4.18
N MET A 237 8.12 -12.40 -5.42
CA MET A 237 6.75 -12.18 -5.89
C MET A 237 5.72 -12.91 -5.04
N GLU A 238 6.01 -14.13 -4.61
CA GLU A 238 5.11 -14.89 -3.73
C GLU A 238 4.98 -14.24 -2.35
N ASP A 239 6.07 -13.68 -1.79
CA ASP A 239 6.01 -12.92 -0.54
C ASP A 239 5.14 -11.68 -0.68
N ILE A 240 5.20 -10.98 -1.83
CA ILE A 240 4.39 -9.79 -2.13
C ILE A 240 2.90 -10.14 -2.31
N LEU A 241 2.61 -11.26 -2.96
CA LEU A 241 1.23 -11.72 -3.18
C LEU A 241 0.60 -12.24 -1.90
N ASN A 242 1.36 -12.88 -1.03
CA ASN A 242 0.91 -13.39 0.25
C ASN A 242 0.76 -12.26 1.29
N PHE A 243 0.26 -12.63 2.45
CA PHE A 243 0.26 -11.81 3.65
C PHE A 243 0.78 -12.67 4.81
N PRO A 244 1.65 -12.13 5.70
CA PRO A 244 2.16 -12.90 6.83
C PRO A 244 1.04 -13.32 7.79
N GLU A 245 1.20 -14.49 8.40
CA GLU A 245 0.24 -14.98 9.38
C GLU A 245 0.41 -14.30 10.74
N PHE A 246 -0.70 -13.83 11.31
CA PHE A 246 -0.74 -13.20 12.61
C PHE A 246 -1.78 -13.82 13.52
N ASN A 247 -1.40 -14.04 14.78
CA ASN A 247 -2.33 -14.46 15.84
C ASN A 247 -2.87 -13.29 16.67
N GLN A 248 -2.21 -12.12 16.61
CA GLN A 248 -2.64 -10.89 17.26
C GLN A 248 -3.49 -10.04 16.31
N CYS A 249 -4.30 -9.14 16.90
CA CYS A 249 -5.07 -8.15 16.17
C CYS A 249 -4.58 -6.73 16.50
N TYR A 250 -4.89 -5.77 15.61
CA TYR A 250 -4.71 -4.36 15.84
C TYR A 250 -6.07 -3.73 16.18
N ASN A 251 -6.19 -3.20 17.41
CA ASN A 251 -7.44 -2.63 17.92
C ASN A 251 -7.57 -1.12 17.68
N GLY A 252 -6.64 -0.49 16.97
CA GLY A 252 -6.74 0.91 16.60
C GLY A 252 -7.79 1.15 15.51
N PRO A 253 -8.24 2.42 15.35
CA PRO A 253 -9.16 2.77 14.27
C PRO A 253 -8.57 2.42 12.91
N THR A 254 -9.34 1.71 12.08
CA THR A 254 -8.90 1.21 10.77
C THR A 254 -9.95 1.49 9.71
N LEU A 255 -9.53 1.97 8.56
CA LEU A 255 -10.36 2.15 7.37
C LEU A 255 -9.79 1.30 6.23
N PHE A 256 -10.58 0.39 5.70
CA PHE A 256 -10.35 -0.24 4.41
C PHE A 256 -11.12 0.52 3.33
N LEU A 257 -10.41 1.04 2.35
CA LEU A 257 -10.98 1.86 1.29
C LEU A 257 -10.79 1.18 -0.06
N GLY A 258 -11.83 0.56 -0.59
CA GLY A 258 -11.83 -0.17 -1.85
C GLY A 258 -12.34 0.66 -3.02
N GLY A 259 -11.93 0.31 -4.24
CA GLY A 259 -12.54 0.79 -5.47
C GLY A 259 -13.72 -0.11 -5.87
N ASN A 260 -14.87 0.47 -6.24
CA ASN A 260 -16.05 -0.32 -6.61
C ASN A 260 -15.86 -1.12 -7.91
N ASN A 261 -14.87 -0.76 -8.73
CA ASN A 261 -14.47 -1.49 -9.94
C ASN A 261 -13.15 -2.26 -9.74
N SER A 262 -12.89 -2.71 -8.51
CA SER A 262 -11.69 -3.45 -8.11
C SER A 262 -12.06 -4.71 -7.34
N ASP A 263 -11.33 -5.79 -7.58
CA ASP A 263 -11.52 -7.08 -6.91
C ASP A 263 -10.45 -7.35 -5.82
N TYR A 264 -9.70 -6.33 -5.38
CA TYR A 264 -8.65 -6.48 -4.37
C TYR A 264 -9.18 -6.52 -2.92
N ILE A 265 -10.41 -6.09 -2.71
CA ILE A 265 -11.17 -6.29 -1.47
C ILE A 265 -12.54 -6.84 -1.86
N THR A 266 -12.82 -8.07 -1.49
CA THR A 266 -14.09 -8.74 -1.74
C THR A 266 -14.77 -9.15 -0.43
N SER A 267 -16.03 -9.55 -0.49
CA SER A 267 -16.75 -10.04 0.69
C SER A 267 -16.12 -11.30 1.32
N GLU A 268 -15.32 -12.04 0.55
CA GLU A 268 -14.58 -13.22 1.03
C GLU A 268 -13.45 -12.82 1.99
N ASP A 269 -12.94 -11.60 1.87
CA ASP A 269 -11.86 -11.06 2.73
C ASP A 269 -12.37 -10.55 4.09
N TYR A 270 -13.68 -10.26 4.22
CA TYR A 270 -14.23 -9.62 5.42
C TYR A 270 -13.97 -10.38 6.72
N PRO A 271 -14.08 -11.72 6.78
CA PRO A 271 -13.78 -12.48 8.00
C PRO A 271 -12.36 -12.28 8.49
N GLU A 272 -11.38 -12.26 7.58
CA GLU A 272 -9.97 -12.07 7.92
C GLU A 272 -9.67 -10.61 8.30
N ILE A 273 -10.26 -9.65 7.59
CA ILE A 273 -10.20 -8.23 7.97
C ILE A 273 -10.73 -8.06 9.39
N GLN A 274 -11.90 -8.60 9.71
CA GLN A 274 -12.51 -8.48 11.03
C GLN A 274 -11.68 -9.18 12.12
N ARG A 275 -11.05 -10.29 11.80
CA ARG A 275 -10.19 -11.05 12.75
C ARG A 275 -8.94 -10.26 13.13
N LEU A 276 -8.28 -9.64 12.15
CA LEU A 276 -7.01 -8.91 12.36
C LEU A 276 -7.23 -7.45 12.76
N PHE A 277 -8.31 -6.85 12.33
CA PHE A 277 -8.66 -5.43 12.53
C PHE A 277 -10.11 -5.30 13.01
N PRO A 278 -10.43 -5.67 14.28
CA PRO A 278 -11.81 -5.75 14.76
C PRO A 278 -12.56 -4.41 14.75
N ASN A 279 -11.85 -3.28 14.72
CA ASN A 279 -12.42 -1.94 14.62
C ASN A 279 -12.34 -1.36 13.19
N ALA A 280 -12.26 -2.22 12.19
CA ALA A 280 -12.21 -1.78 10.79
C ALA A 280 -13.59 -1.37 10.28
N ASP A 281 -13.63 -0.23 9.58
CA ASP A 281 -14.68 0.18 8.68
C ASP A 281 -14.27 -0.12 7.24
N ILE A 282 -15.19 -0.60 6.41
CA ILE A 282 -14.93 -0.93 5.00
C ILE A 282 -15.81 -0.04 4.14
N GLN A 283 -15.19 0.76 3.29
CA GLN A 283 -15.86 1.70 2.39
C GLN A 283 -15.40 1.48 0.96
N TYR A 284 -16.29 1.75 0.00
CA TYR A 284 -15.97 1.68 -1.42
C TYR A 284 -16.23 3.03 -2.09
N ILE A 285 -15.27 3.45 -2.93
CA ILE A 285 -15.42 4.64 -3.77
C ILE A 285 -16.04 4.23 -5.11
N PRO A 286 -17.18 4.81 -5.49
CA PRO A 286 -17.85 4.52 -6.77
C PRO A 286 -16.96 4.84 -7.97
N ASP A 287 -17.03 4.00 -9.00
CA ASP A 287 -16.32 4.14 -10.28
C ASP A 287 -14.78 4.25 -10.15
N ALA A 288 -14.21 3.80 -9.04
CA ALA A 288 -12.77 3.73 -8.84
C ALA A 288 -12.25 2.32 -9.13
N SER A 289 -11.11 2.22 -9.80
CA SER A 289 -10.33 1.00 -9.99
C SER A 289 -9.36 0.78 -8.83
N HIS A 290 -8.38 -0.11 -9.01
CA HIS A 290 -7.29 -0.33 -8.04
C HIS A 290 -6.51 0.95 -7.68
N TRP A 291 -6.43 1.92 -8.58
CA TRP A 291 -5.74 3.19 -8.36
C TRP A 291 -6.69 4.30 -7.88
N ILE A 292 -7.42 4.06 -6.78
CA ILE A 292 -8.45 4.98 -6.24
C ILE A 292 -7.95 6.43 -6.14
N HIS A 293 -6.73 6.63 -5.63
CA HIS A 293 -6.12 7.94 -5.44
C HIS A 293 -5.83 8.69 -6.75
N ALA A 294 -5.73 7.96 -7.87
CA ALA A 294 -5.56 8.53 -9.19
C ALA A 294 -6.91 8.73 -9.91
N ASP A 295 -7.83 7.78 -9.78
CA ASP A 295 -9.13 7.82 -10.45
C ASP A 295 -10.08 8.82 -9.81
N LYS A 296 -10.13 8.85 -8.47
CA LYS A 296 -11.08 9.64 -7.66
C LYS A 296 -10.36 10.39 -6.54
N PRO A 297 -9.41 11.30 -6.86
CA PRO A 297 -8.56 11.94 -5.85
C PRO A 297 -9.35 12.76 -4.83
N LEU A 298 -10.45 13.40 -5.21
CA LEU A 298 -11.26 14.20 -4.30
C LEU A 298 -12.05 13.34 -3.31
N ASP A 299 -12.65 12.25 -3.77
CA ASP A 299 -13.38 11.30 -2.92
C ASP A 299 -12.42 10.59 -1.97
N PHE A 300 -11.24 10.18 -2.47
CA PHE A 300 -10.16 9.61 -1.68
C PHE A 300 -9.73 10.55 -0.53
N ILE A 301 -9.45 11.82 -0.84
CA ILE A 301 -9.08 12.83 0.16
C ILE A 301 -10.22 13.03 1.18
N SER A 302 -11.47 13.11 0.71
CA SER A 302 -12.64 13.30 1.56
C SER A 302 -12.82 12.14 2.54
N SER A 303 -12.69 10.89 2.09
CA SER A 303 -12.76 9.70 2.94
C SER A 303 -11.69 9.70 4.03
N ILE A 304 -10.44 10.06 3.68
CA ILE A 304 -9.36 10.19 4.66
C ILE A 304 -9.68 11.27 5.69
N ILE A 305 -10.13 12.46 5.26
CA ILE A 305 -10.44 13.57 6.17
C ILE A 305 -11.57 13.18 7.13
N THR A 306 -12.63 12.56 6.62
CA THR A 306 -13.74 12.10 7.46
C THR A 306 -13.25 11.08 8.49
N PHE A 307 -12.44 10.13 8.09
CA PHE A 307 -11.85 9.13 9.00
C PHE A 307 -10.91 9.74 10.04
N LEU A 308 -10.20 10.82 9.72
CA LEU A 308 -9.34 11.52 10.67
C LEU A 308 -10.11 12.33 11.72
N GLN A 309 -11.39 12.59 11.50
CA GLN A 309 -12.29 13.35 12.38
C GLN A 309 -13.18 12.46 13.27
N SER A 310 -13.35 11.18 12.88
CA SER A 310 -14.03 10.16 13.70
C SER A 310 -13.13 9.72 14.86
#